data_d77fdce21216a7a0702873ab5d334ef1
#
_entry.id   d77fdce21216a7a0702873ab5d334ef1
#
_cell.length_a   1.000
_cell.length_b   1.000
_cell.length_c   1.000
_cell.angle_alpha   90.00
_cell.angle_beta   90.00
_cell.angle_gamma   90.00
#
_symmetry.space_group_name_H-M   'P 1'
#
loop_
_entity.id
_entity.type
_entity.pdbx_description
1 polymer ?
#
loop_
_entity_poly.entity_id
_entity_poly.type
_entity_poly.pdbx_seq_one_letter_code
_entity_poly.pdbx_strand_id
1 'polypeptide(L)'
;MLGVTAHVLRSRSDRPWVYAAWAASTTATLFLTLWFRPVGTGAVRCTVSKDVWEAFGTAQGWMNVALFVPIGFFGMRAAQRPVPPLLLSLLLACGIESVQAVLPVIGRYCDTNDLITNVAGAAAGVGAGVLSPRLTGSRRSPWPTRRRWFTVATTAAFAAVACLMTTAVDVRVVDHAEPSRQASEEQRAALRQAVREALGDDFRVGSVLDNTPCGVEGLNETVWAELQPSGMASMDWPDQNRFQIDVSAATKVGGVPAGYPIPGSAGAVRDAAAAEEAASRYVAVHYPTVDTERAVVKRAADGPGWAWNVTYPYGDDRTPAVRSLKVTVSSAGRLLGVRLAARVDSGPDEATEGCP
;
A
#
# COMPACT_ATOMS: atom_id res chain seq x y z
N MET A 1 17.92 -11.26 21.09
CA MET A 1 16.87 -10.40 21.68
C MET A 1 16.09 -11.09 22.81
N LEU A 2 15.45 -12.24 22.59
CA LEU A 2 14.65 -12.96 23.60
C LEU A 2 15.40 -13.20 24.92
N GLY A 3 16.67 -13.63 24.88
CA GLY A 3 17.45 -13.92 26.07
C GLY A 3 17.77 -12.69 26.95
N VAL A 4 18.04 -11.54 26.29
CA VAL A 4 18.34 -10.28 27.02
C VAL A 4 17.07 -9.75 27.68
N THR A 5 15.93 -9.75 26.99
CA THR A 5 14.65 -9.32 27.56
C THR A 5 14.22 -10.22 28.70
N ALA A 6 14.39 -11.53 28.56
CA ALA A 6 14.09 -12.49 29.64
C ALA A 6 15.02 -12.31 30.86
N HIS A 7 16.29 -11.97 30.63
CA HIS A 7 17.24 -11.72 31.74
C HIS A 7 16.85 -10.46 32.51
N VAL A 8 16.52 -9.36 31.83
CA VAL A 8 16.06 -8.11 32.48
C VAL A 8 14.76 -8.32 33.27
N LEU A 9 13.86 -9.18 32.78
CA LEU A 9 12.58 -9.46 33.42
C LEU A 9 12.65 -10.49 34.56
N ARG A 10 13.74 -11.25 34.64
CA ARG A 10 13.93 -12.31 35.67
C ARG A 10 13.81 -11.82 37.11
N SER A 11 14.20 -10.58 37.37
CA SER A 11 14.12 -9.95 38.70
C SER A 11 12.74 -9.37 39.02
N ARG A 12 11.82 -9.31 38.05
CA ARG A 12 10.52 -8.61 38.15
C ARG A 12 9.30 -9.48 37.88
N SER A 13 9.47 -10.70 37.38
CA SER A 13 8.37 -11.57 36.99
C SER A 13 8.66 -13.03 37.14
N ASP A 14 7.67 -13.79 37.63
CA ASP A 14 7.70 -15.25 37.69
C ASP A 14 7.68 -15.94 36.33
N ARG A 15 7.52 -15.17 35.24
CA ARG A 15 7.35 -15.67 33.86
C ARG A 15 8.12 -14.85 32.82
N PRO A 16 9.42 -14.67 32.99
CA PRO A 16 10.21 -13.78 32.16
C PRO A 16 10.19 -14.18 30.67
N TRP A 17 10.11 -15.47 30.36
CA TRP A 17 10.05 -15.97 28.98
C TRP A 17 8.74 -15.64 28.25
N VAL A 18 7.62 -15.65 28.98
CA VAL A 18 6.31 -15.29 28.38
C VAL A 18 6.30 -13.82 27.96
N TYR A 19 6.79 -12.94 28.83
CA TYR A 19 6.91 -11.51 28.51
C TYR A 19 7.92 -11.26 27.38
N ALA A 20 9.04 -12.00 27.38
CA ALA A 20 10.04 -11.90 26.33
C ALA A 20 9.47 -12.36 24.96
N ALA A 21 8.71 -13.46 24.95
CA ALA A 21 8.05 -13.96 23.74
C ALA A 21 6.97 -12.98 23.25
N TRP A 22 6.19 -12.39 24.15
CA TRP A 22 5.19 -11.37 23.80
C TRP A 22 5.85 -10.12 23.21
N ALA A 23 6.89 -9.60 23.84
CA ALA A 23 7.64 -8.45 23.33
C ALA A 23 8.29 -8.76 21.97
N ALA A 24 8.86 -9.95 21.80
CA ALA A 24 9.47 -10.36 20.54
C ALA A 24 8.44 -10.48 19.40
N SER A 25 7.26 -11.07 19.67
CA SER A 25 6.17 -11.16 18.70
C SER A 25 5.68 -9.77 18.29
N THR A 26 5.47 -8.88 19.26
CA THR A 26 5.06 -7.50 19.00
C THR A 26 6.10 -6.74 18.15
N THR A 27 7.39 -6.87 18.52
CA THR A 27 8.48 -6.22 17.77
C THR A 27 8.60 -6.77 16.35
N ALA A 28 8.49 -8.09 16.19
CA ALA A 28 8.52 -8.72 14.87
C ALA A 28 7.35 -8.24 14.00
N THR A 29 6.15 -8.15 14.55
CA THR A 29 4.97 -7.63 13.83
C THR A 29 5.18 -6.18 13.42
N LEU A 30 5.59 -5.30 14.33
CA LEU A 30 5.91 -3.90 14.00
C LEU A 30 6.96 -3.79 12.90
N PHE A 31 8.02 -4.59 12.98
CA PHE A 31 9.06 -4.61 11.98
C PHE A 31 8.52 -5.04 10.61
N LEU A 32 7.74 -6.11 10.54
CA LEU A 32 7.21 -6.64 9.28
C LEU A 32 6.13 -5.76 8.66
N THR A 33 5.29 -5.12 9.49
CA THR A 33 4.19 -4.28 9.03
C THR A 33 4.63 -2.85 8.68
N LEU A 34 5.64 -2.33 9.36
CA LEU A 34 6.18 -0.99 9.15
C LEU A 34 7.50 -0.98 8.36
N TRP A 35 7.93 -2.15 7.86
CA TRP A 35 9.13 -2.21 7.03
C TRP A 35 8.95 -1.37 5.78
N PHE A 36 9.90 -0.47 5.59
CA PHE A 36 9.96 0.45 4.47
C PHE A 36 9.94 -0.28 3.12
N ARG A 37 8.92 -0.02 2.32
CA ARG A 37 8.84 -0.43 0.92
C ARG A 37 8.67 0.82 0.07
N PRO A 38 9.69 1.25 -0.68
CA PRO A 38 9.58 2.44 -1.52
C PRO A 38 8.75 2.12 -2.76
N VAL A 39 7.46 1.95 -2.60
CA VAL A 39 6.52 1.70 -3.71
C VAL A 39 5.29 2.56 -3.49
N GLY A 40 5.13 3.56 -4.35
CA GLY A 40 3.89 4.30 -4.52
C GLY A 40 3.90 5.74 -4.00
N THR A 41 3.17 6.55 -4.70
CA THR A 41 2.79 7.92 -4.30
C THR A 41 1.71 7.80 -3.23
N GLY A 42 2.11 7.66 -1.97
CA GLY A 42 1.18 7.46 -0.87
C GLY A 42 0.32 8.70 -0.61
N ALA A 43 -0.94 8.66 -0.98
CA ALA A 43 -1.91 9.60 -0.43
C ALA A 43 -2.17 9.24 1.03
N VAL A 44 -2.37 10.25 1.88
CA VAL A 44 -2.78 10.10 3.30
C VAL A 44 -4.24 9.65 3.32
N ARG A 45 -4.47 8.36 3.15
CA ARG A 45 -5.79 7.78 2.88
C ARG A 45 -5.98 6.47 3.63
N CYS A 46 -7.21 6.21 4.07
CA CYS A 46 -7.63 4.93 4.66
C CYS A 46 -8.86 4.40 3.94
N THR A 47 -8.83 3.14 3.53
CA THR A 47 -9.97 2.46 2.92
C THR A 47 -10.77 1.71 3.96
N VAL A 48 -12.10 1.86 3.90
CA VAL A 48 -13.05 1.13 4.75
C VAL A 48 -13.86 0.20 3.85
N SER A 49 -13.57 -1.10 3.92
CA SER A 49 -14.36 -2.13 3.22
C SER A 49 -15.68 -2.37 3.95
N LYS A 50 -16.78 -2.50 3.19
CA LYS A 50 -18.07 -2.90 3.74
C LYS A 50 -18.18 -4.41 3.93
N ASP A 51 -17.43 -5.21 3.17
CA ASP A 51 -17.41 -6.66 3.30
C ASP A 51 -16.26 -7.11 4.23
N VAL A 52 -16.64 -7.46 5.45
CA VAL A 52 -15.71 -7.96 6.47
C VAL A 52 -15.12 -9.34 6.14
N TRP A 53 -15.73 -10.10 5.22
CA TRP A 53 -15.28 -11.44 4.85
C TRP A 53 -14.23 -11.42 3.76
N GLU A 54 -14.17 -10.37 2.95
CA GLU A 54 -13.17 -10.16 1.91
C GLU A 54 -11.74 -10.29 2.47
N ALA A 55 -11.53 -9.75 3.68
CA ALA A 55 -10.26 -9.82 4.38
C ALA A 55 -9.70 -11.24 4.51
N PHE A 56 -10.57 -12.24 4.67
CA PHE A 56 -10.20 -13.65 4.83
C PHE A 56 -10.05 -14.39 3.49
N GLY A 57 -10.42 -13.78 2.38
CA GLY A 57 -10.23 -14.32 1.02
C GLY A 57 -8.80 -14.15 0.49
N THR A 58 -7.95 -13.37 1.17
CA THR A 58 -6.62 -13.00 0.69
C THR A 58 -5.49 -13.67 1.47
N ALA A 59 -4.37 -13.94 0.79
CA ALA A 59 -3.16 -14.43 1.46
C ALA A 59 -2.61 -13.40 2.47
N GLN A 60 -2.75 -12.10 2.18
CA GLN A 60 -2.34 -11.02 3.08
C GLN A 60 -3.15 -11.06 4.38
N GLY A 61 -4.47 -11.22 4.29
CA GLY A 61 -5.32 -11.33 5.46
C GLY A 61 -4.91 -12.49 6.39
N TRP A 62 -4.62 -13.67 5.83
CA TRP A 62 -4.13 -14.81 6.61
C TRP A 62 -2.74 -14.59 7.20
N MET A 63 -1.85 -13.87 6.53
CA MET A 63 -0.55 -13.47 7.10
C MET A 63 -0.74 -12.52 8.29
N ASN A 64 -1.67 -11.57 8.21
CA ASN A 64 -1.99 -10.67 9.31
C ASN A 64 -2.56 -11.44 10.51
N VAL A 65 -3.49 -12.39 10.28
CA VAL A 65 -3.95 -13.32 11.33
C VAL A 65 -2.77 -14.03 11.97
N ALA A 66 -1.89 -14.63 11.19
CA ALA A 66 -0.73 -15.38 11.69
C ALA A 66 0.24 -14.53 12.52
N LEU A 67 0.44 -13.26 12.17
CA LEU A 67 1.28 -12.31 12.93
C LEU A 67 0.69 -11.97 14.30
N PHE A 68 -0.64 -11.85 14.40
CA PHE A 68 -1.29 -11.45 15.64
C PHE A 68 -1.65 -12.61 16.57
N VAL A 69 -1.74 -13.86 16.10
CA VAL A 69 -1.95 -15.04 16.93
C VAL A 69 -0.92 -15.14 18.07
N PRO A 70 0.40 -15.08 17.85
CA PRO A 70 1.37 -15.14 18.94
C PRO A 70 1.27 -13.95 19.91
N ILE A 71 0.92 -12.75 19.42
CA ILE A 71 0.71 -11.59 20.30
C ILE A 71 -0.44 -11.84 21.27
N GLY A 72 -1.59 -12.29 20.75
CA GLY A 72 -2.75 -12.65 21.58
C GLY A 72 -2.45 -13.79 22.55
N PHE A 73 -1.80 -14.85 22.08
CA PHE A 73 -1.44 -16.03 22.88
C PHE A 73 -0.50 -15.66 24.05
N PHE A 74 0.65 -15.08 23.77
CA PHE A 74 1.60 -14.71 24.81
C PHE A 74 1.08 -13.56 25.69
N GLY A 75 0.30 -12.64 25.14
CA GLY A 75 -0.39 -11.59 25.89
C GLY A 75 -1.37 -12.17 26.91
N MET A 76 -2.19 -13.17 26.52
CA MET A 76 -3.09 -13.89 27.42
C MET A 76 -2.30 -14.63 28.52
N ARG A 77 -1.17 -15.24 28.15
CA ARG A 77 -0.31 -15.97 29.11
C ARG A 77 0.39 -15.03 30.10
N ALA A 78 0.72 -13.81 29.65
CA ALA A 78 1.31 -12.77 30.51
C ALA A 78 0.28 -12.14 31.44
N ALA A 79 -0.87 -11.71 30.90
CA ALA A 79 -1.91 -10.99 31.62
C ALA A 79 -2.81 -11.90 32.48
N GLN A 80 -2.96 -13.18 32.12
CA GLN A 80 -3.87 -14.15 32.74
C GLN A 80 -5.36 -13.71 32.75
N ARG A 81 -5.71 -12.80 31.87
CA ARG A 81 -7.03 -12.24 31.67
C ARG A 81 -7.18 -11.92 30.19
N PRO A 82 -8.31 -12.22 29.53
CA PRO A 82 -8.44 -12.05 28.08
C PRO A 82 -8.55 -10.58 27.65
N VAL A 83 -9.17 -9.72 28.47
CA VAL A 83 -9.49 -8.34 28.08
C VAL A 83 -8.25 -7.47 27.82
N PRO A 84 -7.24 -7.43 28.72
CA PRO A 84 -6.09 -6.55 28.47
C PRO A 84 -5.31 -6.87 27.19
N PRO A 85 -4.96 -8.12 26.87
CA PRO A 85 -4.25 -8.41 25.63
C PRO A 85 -5.10 -8.14 24.37
N LEU A 86 -6.42 -8.34 24.42
CA LEU A 86 -7.31 -7.96 23.30
C LEU A 86 -7.30 -6.46 23.07
N LEU A 87 -7.46 -5.64 24.12
CA LEU A 87 -7.43 -4.17 23.99
C LEU A 87 -6.07 -3.66 23.52
N LEU A 88 -4.98 -4.24 24.03
CA LEU A 88 -3.63 -3.85 23.59
C LEU A 88 -3.35 -4.28 22.15
N SER A 89 -3.84 -5.45 21.72
CA SER A 89 -3.70 -5.89 20.35
C SER A 89 -4.55 -5.05 19.39
N LEU A 90 -5.76 -4.67 19.79
CA LEU A 90 -6.60 -3.75 19.02
C LEU A 90 -5.92 -2.38 18.90
N LEU A 91 -5.40 -1.84 20.00
CA LEU A 91 -4.67 -0.57 19.98
C LEU A 91 -3.41 -0.64 19.10
N LEU A 92 -2.69 -1.77 19.16
CA LEU A 92 -1.53 -2.00 18.28
C LEU A 92 -1.94 -2.02 16.81
N ALA A 93 -3.00 -2.75 16.46
CA ALA A 93 -3.51 -2.81 15.10
C ALA A 93 -3.94 -1.42 14.60
N CYS A 94 -4.76 -0.70 15.37
CA CYS A 94 -5.14 0.68 15.04
C CYS A 94 -3.92 1.60 14.91
N GLY A 95 -2.91 1.44 15.76
CA GLY A 95 -1.66 2.20 15.70
C GLY A 95 -0.86 1.92 14.43
N ILE A 96 -0.78 0.66 14.00
CA ILE A 96 -0.13 0.27 12.74
C ILE A 96 -0.84 0.93 11.55
N GLU A 97 -2.17 0.79 11.45
CA GLU A 97 -2.96 1.39 10.38
C GLU A 97 -2.84 2.92 10.35
N SER A 98 -2.82 3.56 11.54
CA SER A 98 -2.62 5.01 11.64
C SER A 98 -1.26 5.45 11.12
N VAL A 99 -0.20 4.71 11.47
CA VAL A 99 1.16 5.00 11.01
C VAL A 99 1.26 4.79 9.49
N GLN A 100 0.66 3.75 8.95
CA GLN A 100 0.61 3.49 7.52
C GLN A 100 -0.19 4.56 6.76
N ALA A 101 -1.30 5.04 7.33
CA ALA A 101 -2.08 6.13 6.76
C ALA A 101 -1.31 7.44 6.67
N VAL A 102 -0.57 7.81 7.74
CA VAL A 102 0.06 9.15 7.87
C VAL A 102 1.47 9.20 7.29
N LEU A 103 2.15 8.05 7.18
CA LEU A 103 3.52 7.97 6.67
C LEU A 103 3.56 7.33 5.27
N PRO A 104 3.36 8.12 4.20
CA PRO A 104 3.38 7.61 2.82
C PRO A 104 4.68 6.89 2.45
N VAL A 105 5.77 7.23 3.14
CA VAL A 105 7.10 6.64 2.97
C VAL A 105 7.13 5.13 3.25
N ILE A 106 6.16 4.59 3.99
CA ILE A 106 6.04 3.15 4.26
C ILE A 106 5.54 2.39 3.02
N GLY A 107 4.88 3.08 2.07
CA GLY A 107 4.38 2.48 0.83
C GLY A 107 3.26 1.46 1.07
N ARG A 108 2.53 1.58 2.17
CA ARG A 108 1.34 0.80 2.50
C ARG A 108 0.17 1.73 2.75
N TYR A 109 -1.01 1.26 2.44
CA TYR A 109 -2.25 1.97 2.69
C TYR A 109 -2.90 1.43 3.97
N CYS A 110 -3.58 2.32 4.72
CA CYS A 110 -4.47 1.92 5.78
C CYS A 110 -5.70 1.22 5.18
N ASP A 111 -6.02 0.03 5.70
CA ASP A 111 -7.18 -0.75 5.28
C ASP A 111 -7.87 -1.40 6.48
N THR A 112 -9.21 -1.28 6.55
CA THR A 112 -10.00 -1.95 7.59
C THR A 112 -9.92 -3.46 7.50
N ASN A 113 -9.65 -4.04 6.33
CA ASN A 113 -9.45 -5.48 6.17
C ASN A 113 -8.22 -5.98 6.95
N ASP A 114 -7.14 -5.19 6.96
CA ASP A 114 -5.96 -5.50 7.75
C ASP A 114 -6.25 -5.37 9.26
N LEU A 115 -7.03 -4.36 9.66
CA LEU A 115 -7.47 -4.22 11.06
C LEU A 115 -8.30 -5.42 11.52
N ILE A 116 -9.28 -5.87 10.71
CA ILE A 116 -10.16 -7.00 11.02
C ILE A 116 -9.35 -8.28 11.20
N THR A 117 -8.45 -8.59 10.26
CA THR A 117 -7.63 -9.81 10.29
C THR A 117 -6.62 -9.79 11.45
N ASN A 118 -6.04 -8.64 11.78
CA ASN A 118 -5.17 -8.46 12.93
C ASN A 118 -5.91 -8.75 14.25
N VAL A 119 -7.14 -8.21 14.39
CA VAL A 119 -7.97 -8.42 15.59
C VAL A 119 -8.43 -9.88 15.68
N ALA A 120 -8.80 -10.50 14.56
CA ALA A 120 -9.19 -11.90 14.51
C ALA A 120 -8.03 -12.81 14.94
N GLY A 121 -6.81 -12.53 14.45
CA GLY A 121 -5.59 -13.24 14.86
C GLY A 121 -5.32 -13.12 16.37
N ALA A 122 -5.42 -11.89 16.92
CA ALA A 122 -5.26 -11.67 18.35
C ALA A 122 -6.31 -12.43 19.18
N ALA A 123 -7.58 -12.41 18.75
CA ALA A 123 -8.67 -13.12 19.41
C ALA A 123 -8.45 -14.65 19.39
N ALA A 124 -8.04 -15.21 18.25
CA ALA A 124 -7.67 -16.61 18.12
C ALA A 124 -6.51 -16.99 19.06
N GLY A 125 -5.47 -16.15 19.11
CA GLY A 125 -4.34 -16.32 20.00
C GLY A 125 -4.73 -16.29 21.48
N VAL A 126 -5.59 -15.35 21.90
CA VAL A 126 -6.12 -15.27 23.26
C VAL A 126 -6.94 -16.51 23.58
N GLY A 127 -7.81 -16.96 22.66
CA GLY A 127 -8.59 -18.21 22.81
C GLY A 127 -7.69 -19.41 23.01
N ALA A 128 -6.67 -19.57 22.18
CA ALA A 128 -5.66 -20.64 22.32
C ALA A 128 -4.93 -20.56 23.68
N GLY A 129 -4.61 -19.35 24.13
CA GLY A 129 -4.00 -19.10 25.44
C GLY A 129 -4.88 -19.50 26.62
N VAL A 130 -6.19 -19.29 26.51
CA VAL A 130 -7.19 -19.73 27.50
C VAL A 130 -7.29 -21.25 27.52
N LEU A 131 -7.37 -21.89 26.36
CA LEU A 131 -7.52 -23.33 26.22
C LEU A 131 -6.25 -24.13 26.56
N SER A 132 -5.10 -23.51 26.71
CA SER A 132 -3.83 -24.16 26.99
C SER A 132 -3.47 -24.17 28.51
N PRO A 133 -4.06 -25.04 29.35
CA PRO A 133 -3.88 -25.04 30.78
C PRO A 133 -2.49 -25.50 31.22
N ARG A 134 -1.80 -26.29 30.41
CA ARG A 134 -0.51 -26.93 30.75
C ARG A 134 0.68 -25.97 30.92
N LEU A 135 0.54 -24.72 30.48
CA LEU A 135 1.55 -23.67 30.63
C LEU A 135 1.26 -22.75 31.83
N THR A 136 0.22 -23.00 32.60
CA THR A 136 -0.14 -22.22 33.76
C THR A 136 0.37 -22.91 35.04
N GLY A 137 1.51 -22.48 35.51
CA GLY A 137 1.77 -22.58 36.95
C GLY A 137 0.67 -21.78 37.69
N SER A 138 0.09 -22.42 38.71
CA SER A 138 -1.15 -22.08 39.41
C SER A 138 -1.17 -20.75 40.19
N ARG A 139 -0.36 -19.77 39.92
CA ARG A 139 -0.42 -18.47 40.63
C ARG A 139 -0.98 -17.41 39.66
N ARG A 140 -2.20 -16.95 39.97
CA ARG A 140 -2.77 -15.75 39.31
C ARG A 140 -1.79 -14.60 39.48
N SER A 141 -1.15 -14.18 38.42
CA SER A 141 -0.33 -12.97 38.42
C SER A 141 -1.19 -11.80 38.88
N PRO A 142 -0.78 -11.03 39.87
CA PRO A 142 -1.47 -9.80 40.17
C PRO A 142 -1.23 -8.86 39.00
N TRP A 143 -2.17 -8.80 38.07
CA TRP A 143 -2.25 -7.67 37.15
C TRP A 143 -2.28 -6.41 38.02
N PRO A 144 -1.47 -5.38 37.73
CA PRO A 144 -1.25 -4.27 38.63
C PRO A 144 -2.58 -3.69 39.12
N THR A 145 -2.65 -3.51 40.45
CA THR A 145 -3.82 -2.96 41.16
C THR A 145 -4.26 -1.58 40.66
N ARG A 146 -3.50 -0.96 39.78
CA ARG A 146 -3.81 0.34 39.13
C ARG A 146 -4.74 0.19 37.89
N ARG A 147 -5.83 -0.57 38.03
CA ARG A 147 -6.84 -0.78 36.99
C ARG A 147 -7.32 0.55 36.37
N ARG A 148 -7.46 1.61 37.19
CA ARG A 148 -7.88 2.94 36.72
C ARG A 148 -6.90 3.56 35.72
N TRP A 149 -5.59 3.48 35.97
CA TRP A 149 -4.58 4.02 35.08
C TRP A 149 -4.51 3.29 33.74
N PHE A 150 -4.66 1.97 33.76
CA PHE A 150 -4.73 1.19 32.52
C PHE A 150 -5.94 1.60 31.69
N THR A 151 -7.11 1.72 32.29
CA THR A 151 -8.31 2.15 31.58
C THR A 151 -8.17 3.57 31.02
N VAL A 152 -7.69 4.51 31.82
CA VAL A 152 -7.45 5.89 31.37
C VAL A 152 -6.45 5.94 30.22
N ALA A 153 -5.32 5.24 30.34
CA ALA A 153 -4.29 5.24 29.31
C ALA A 153 -4.76 4.60 27.99
N THR A 154 -5.48 3.47 28.06
CA THR A 154 -6.03 2.83 26.86
C THR A 154 -7.11 3.69 26.21
N THR A 155 -8.02 4.30 26.99
CA THR A 155 -9.04 5.21 26.46
C THR A 155 -8.41 6.44 25.83
N ALA A 156 -7.42 7.05 26.46
CA ALA A 156 -6.70 8.20 25.90
C ALA A 156 -5.97 7.84 24.59
N ALA A 157 -5.36 6.64 24.51
CA ALA A 157 -4.69 6.18 23.31
C ALA A 157 -5.69 5.94 22.15
N PHE A 158 -6.85 5.32 22.41
CA PHE A 158 -7.91 5.18 21.41
C PHE A 158 -8.46 6.53 20.96
N ALA A 159 -8.67 7.46 21.89
CA ALA A 159 -9.12 8.81 21.55
C ALA A 159 -8.09 9.55 20.67
N ALA A 160 -6.80 9.39 20.94
CA ALA A 160 -5.74 9.98 20.14
C ALA A 160 -5.71 9.39 18.70
N VAL A 161 -5.85 8.07 18.57
CA VAL A 161 -5.96 7.40 17.27
C VAL A 161 -7.20 7.86 16.51
N ALA A 162 -8.36 7.91 17.16
CA ALA A 162 -9.59 8.38 16.55
C ALA A 162 -9.48 9.85 16.09
N CYS A 163 -8.90 10.72 16.92
CA CYS A 163 -8.64 12.10 16.57
C CYS A 163 -7.73 12.22 15.34
N LEU A 164 -6.62 11.46 15.32
CA LEU A 164 -5.70 11.43 14.18
C LEU A 164 -6.42 10.99 12.90
N MET A 165 -7.19 9.90 12.95
CA MET A 165 -7.92 9.39 11.81
C MET A 165 -8.96 10.36 11.27
N THR A 166 -9.67 11.06 12.15
CA THR A 166 -10.73 12.00 11.74
C THR A 166 -10.21 13.35 11.26
N THR A 167 -9.00 13.75 11.67
CA THR A 167 -8.46 15.09 11.37
C THR A 167 -7.38 15.08 10.28
N ALA A 168 -6.64 13.98 10.12
CA ALA A 168 -5.45 13.95 9.27
C ALA A 168 -5.56 12.95 8.11
N VAL A 169 -6.58 12.08 8.10
CA VAL A 169 -6.68 10.99 7.11
C VAL A 169 -7.98 11.13 6.30
N ASP A 170 -7.86 11.05 4.97
CA ASP A 170 -9.01 10.95 4.06
C ASP A 170 -9.57 9.51 4.12
N VAL A 171 -10.70 9.34 4.80
CA VAL A 171 -11.34 8.04 4.97
C VAL A 171 -12.32 7.83 3.82
N ARG A 172 -12.08 6.81 3.01
CA ARG A 172 -12.96 6.42 1.90
C ARG A 172 -13.59 5.06 2.16
N VAL A 173 -14.90 5.04 2.12
CA VAL A 173 -15.66 3.78 2.15
C VAL A 173 -15.66 3.20 0.75
N VAL A 174 -15.15 1.98 0.62
CA VAL A 174 -15.08 1.26 -0.65
C VAL A 174 -15.95 0.02 -0.52
N ASP A 175 -16.84 -0.17 -1.47
CA ASP A 175 -17.64 -1.37 -1.57
C ASP A 175 -16.90 -2.36 -2.48
N HIS A 176 -16.14 -3.27 -1.87
CA HIS A 176 -15.44 -4.33 -2.60
C HIS A 176 -16.29 -5.60 -2.77
N ALA A 177 -17.57 -5.54 -2.41
CA ALA A 177 -18.47 -6.68 -2.48
C ALA A 177 -18.66 -7.23 -3.90
N GLU A 178 -18.22 -6.50 -4.91
CA GLU A 178 -18.14 -7.05 -6.26
C GLU A 178 -16.69 -7.51 -6.53
N PRO A 179 -16.51 -8.83 -6.79
CA PRO A 179 -15.22 -9.32 -7.25
C PRO A 179 -14.84 -8.55 -8.51
N SER A 180 -13.57 -8.14 -8.61
CA SER A 180 -13.03 -7.49 -9.81
C SER A 180 -13.57 -8.22 -11.04
N ARG A 181 -14.44 -7.56 -11.80
CA ARG A 181 -15.08 -8.19 -12.95
C ARG A 181 -14.04 -8.41 -14.03
N GLN A 182 -14.19 -9.45 -14.82
CA GLN A 182 -13.44 -9.57 -16.05
C GLN A 182 -13.80 -8.37 -16.93
N ALA A 183 -12.79 -7.60 -17.32
CA ALA A 183 -12.99 -6.46 -18.20
C ALA A 183 -13.67 -6.89 -19.52
N SER A 184 -14.43 -6.00 -20.11
CA SER A 184 -15.04 -6.21 -21.42
C SER A 184 -13.97 -6.42 -22.50
N GLU A 185 -14.33 -6.94 -23.66
CA GLU A 185 -13.36 -7.11 -24.76
C GLU A 185 -12.82 -5.76 -25.25
N GLU A 186 -13.65 -4.73 -25.22
CA GLU A 186 -13.28 -3.36 -25.59
C GLU A 186 -12.26 -2.78 -24.59
N GLN A 187 -12.53 -2.89 -23.29
CA GLN A 187 -11.60 -2.48 -22.23
C GLN A 187 -10.25 -3.21 -22.33
N ARG A 188 -10.29 -4.54 -22.57
CA ARG A 188 -9.08 -5.35 -22.76
C ARG A 188 -8.27 -4.92 -23.99
N ALA A 189 -8.96 -4.65 -25.09
CA ALA A 189 -8.32 -4.20 -26.33
C ALA A 189 -7.66 -2.84 -26.14
N ALA A 190 -8.36 -1.89 -25.52
CA ALA A 190 -7.86 -0.55 -25.26
C ALA A 190 -6.63 -0.57 -24.34
N LEU A 191 -6.68 -1.29 -23.22
CA LEU A 191 -5.53 -1.37 -22.30
C LEU A 191 -4.32 -2.06 -22.95
N ARG A 192 -4.54 -3.14 -23.72
CA ARG A 192 -3.46 -3.81 -24.47
C ARG A 192 -2.82 -2.90 -25.51
N GLN A 193 -3.64 -2.11 -26.20
CA GLN A 193 -3.13 -1.14 -27.17
C GLN A 193 -2.27 -0.08 -26.48
N ALA A 194 -2.76 0.54 -25.41
CA ALA A 194 -2.02 1.55 -24.67
C ALA A 194 -0.70 1.02 -24.08
N VAL A 195 -0.68 -0.22 -23.57
CA VAL A 195 0.56 -0.87 -23.10
C VAL A 195 1.54 -1.11 -24.26
N ARG A 196 1.04 -1.55 -25.43
CA ARG A 196 1.88 -1.75 -26.61
C ARG A 196 2.48 -0.45 -27.13
N GLU A 197 1.70 0.62 -27.14
CA GLU A 197 2.20 1.95 -27.50
C GLU A 197 3.30 2.43 -26.56
N ALA A 198 3.15 2.17 -25.26
CA ALA A 198 4.10 2.61 -24.24
C ALA A 198 5.35 1.73 -24.12
N LEU A 199 5.25 0.42 -24.29
CA LEU A 199 6.33 -0.52 -23.98
C LEU A 199 6.71 -1.44 -25.16
N GLY A 200 6.04 -1.31 -26.31
CA GLY A 200 6.21 -2.25 -27.43
C GLY A 200 5.68 -3.65 -27.12
N ASP A 201 6.25 -4.66 -27.79
CA ASP A 201 5.84 -6.05 -27.66
C ASP A 201 6.60 -6.83 -26.57
N ASP A 202 7.48 -6.16 -25.83
CA ASP A 202 8.31 -6.80 -24.79
C ASP A 202 7.52 -7.16 -23.52
N PHE A 203 6.31 -6.57 -23.36
CA PHE A 203 5.44 -6.84 -22.23
C PHE A 203 4.16 -7.55 -22.64
N ARG A 204 3.78 -8.55 -21.87
CA ARG A 204 2.49 -9.22 -22.01
C ARG A 204 1.53 -8.71 -20.96
N VAL A 205 0.33 -8.31 -21.38
CA VAL A 205 -0.76 -7.93 -20.50
C VAL A 205 -1.43 -9.22 -20.01
N GLY A 206 -1.49 -9.40 -18.71
CA GLY A 206 -2.17 -10.51 -18.04
C GLY A 206 -3.70 -10.39 -18.13
N SER A 207 -4.38 -10.94 -17.13
CA SER A 207 -5.83 -10.78 -17.01
C SER A 207 -6.15 -9.31 -16.75
N VAL A 208 -7.03 -8.74 -17.59
CA VAL A 208 -7.51 -7.37 -17.42
C VAL A 208 -8.76 -7.41 -16.56
N LEU A 209 -8.73 -6.67 -15.48
CA LEU A 209 -9.80 -6.59 -14.51
C LEU A 209 -10.43 -5.20 -14.56
N ASP A 210 -11.74 -5.19 -14.45
CA ASP A 210 -12.53 -3.98 -14.25
C ASP A 210 -12.72 -3.78 -12.75
N ASN A 211 -12.22 -2.65 -12.26
CA ASN A 211 -12.31 -2.28 -10.85
C ASN A 211 -13.20 -1.04 -10.70
N THR A 212 -14.38 -1.10 -11.31
CA THR A 212 -15.38 -0.05 -11.19
C THR A 212 -16.07 -0.15 -9.84
N PRO A 213 -15.85 0.79 -8.93
CA PRO A 213 -16.55 0.78 -7.65
C PRO A 213 -18.02 1.17 -7.89
N CYS A 214 -18.92 0.21 -7.78
CA CYS A 214 -20.36 0.49 -7.82
C CYS A 214 -20.79 1.34 -6.63
N GLY A 215 -21.53 2.41 -6.88
CA GLY A 215 -22.17 3.23 -5.85
C GLY A 215 -21.31 4.33 -5.23
N VAL A 216 -20.15 4.63 -5.78
CA VAL A 216 -19.32 5.78 -5.37
C VAL A 216 -19.37 6.84 -6.47
N GLU A 217 -20.21 7.86 -6.28
CA GLU A 217 -20.28 9.01 -7.19
C GLU A 217 -18.90 9.68 -7.35
N GLY A 218 -18.53 10.00 -8.60
CA GLY A 218 -17.31 10.75 -8.91
C GLY A 218 -16.01 9.95 -8.97
N LEU A 219 -16.03 8.61 -8.97
CA LEU A 219 -14.89 7.77 -9.32
C LEU A 219 -15.03 7.27 -10.76
N ASN A 220 -14.04 7.59 -11.59
CA ASN A 220 -13.96 7.02 -12.93
C ASN A 220 -13.78 5.50 -12.83
N GLU A 221 -14.44 4.80 -13.75
CA GLU A 221 -14.15 3.38 -13.97
C GLU A 221 -12.67 3.21 -14.24
N THR A 222 -12.05 2.19 -13.64
CA THR A 222 -10.63 1.93 -13.83
C THR A 222 -10.41 0.48 -14.21
N VAL A 223 -9.82 0.27 -15.35
CA VAL A 223 -9.34 -1.04 -15.77
C VAL A 223 -7.85 -1.19 -15.48
N TRP A 224 -7.45 -2.36 -15.01
CA TRP A 224 -6.06 -2.63 -14.69
C TRP A 224 -5.64 -4.05 -15.02
N ALA A 225 -4.34 -4.26 -15.19
CA ALA A 225 -3.75 -5.56 -15.44
C ALA A 225 -2.33 -5.64 -14.89
N GLU A 226 -1.93 -6.83 -14.49
CA GLU A 226 -0.53 -7.15 -14.26
C GLU A 226 0.22 -7.29 -15.59
N LEU A 227 1.44 -6.81 -15.63
CA LEU A 227 2.35 -6.92 -16.77
C LEU A 227 3.39 -7.99 -16.51
N GLN A 228 3.66 -8.79 -17.51
CA GLN A 228 4.75 -9.77 -17.50
C GLN A 228 5.93 -9.24 -18.32
N PRO A 229 7.19 -9.33 -17.83
CA PRO A 229 7.65 -10.11 -16.67
C PRO A 229 7.33 -9.48 -15.30
N SER A 230 7.11 -8.20 -15.19
CA SER A 230 6.70 -7.54 -13.92
C SER A 230 6.26 -6.11 -14.16
N GLY A 231 5.20 -5.70 -13.48
CA GLY A 231 4.63 -4.36 -13.58
C GLY A 231 3.12 -4.37 -13.45
N MET A 232 2.55 -3.19 -13.54
CA MET A 232 1.11 -2.97 -13.54
C MET A 232 0.76 -1.86 -14.54
N ALA A 233 -0.34 -2.03 -15.23
CA ALA A 233 -0.94 -0.99 -16.05
C ALA A 233 -2.37 -0.71 -15.58
N SER A 234 -2.78 0.54 -15.61
CA SER A 234 -4.14 0.95 -15.33
C SER A 234 -4.58 2.08 -16.26
N MET A 235 -5.86 2.15 -16.52
CA MET A 235 -6.46 3.15 -17.39
C MET A 235 -7.86 3.50 -16.93
N ASP A 236 -8.21 4.80 -16.94
CA ASP A 236 -9.58 5.25 -16.70
C ASP A 236 -10.48 4.83 -17.88
N TRP A 237 -11.73 4.53 -17.59
CA TRP A 237 -12.70 4.11 -18.59
C TRP A 237 -14.03 4.88 -18.42
N PRO A 238 -14.77 5.20 -19.47
CA PRO A 238 -14.46 4.98 -20.90
C PRO A 238 -13.53 6.05 -21.51
N ASP A 239 -13.30 7.15 -20.82
CA ASP A 239 -12.66 8.36 -21.37
C ASP A 239 -11.17 8.20 -21.66
N GLN A 240 -10.52 7.18 -21.09
CA GLN A 240 -9.08 6.92 -21.22
C GLN A 240 -8.22 8.16 -20.86
N ASN A 241 -8.75 9.02 -19.99
CA ASN A 241 -8.13 10.29 -19.61
C ASN A 241 -6.87 10.13 -18.79
N ARG A 242 -6.74 8.99 -18.10
CA ARG A 242 -5.53 8.62 -17.35
C ARG A 242 -5.10 7.23 -17.80
N PHE A 243 -3.82 7.15 -18.08
CA PHE A 243 -3.15 5.88 -18.31
C PHE A 243 -1.87 5.86 -17.49
N GLN A 244 -1.62 4.79 -16.77
CA GLN A 244 -0.43 4.64 -15.95
C GLN A 244 0.17 3.27 -16.14
N ILE A 245 1.48 3.23 -16.30
CA ILE A 245 2.29 2.02 -16.21
C ILE A 245 3.33 2.21 -15.13
N ASP A 246 3.43 1.23 -14.24
CA ASP A 246 4.53 1.09 -13.30
C ASP A 246 5.27 -0.21 -13.63
N VAL A 247 6.52 -0.08 -14.04
CA VAL A 247 7.36 -1.22 -14.39
C VAL A 247 8.19 -1.58 -13.17
N SER A 248 7.85 -2.70 -12.55
CA SER A 248 8.68 -3.25 -11.47
C SER A 248 10.02 -3.68 -12.03
N ALA A 249 11.09 -3.24 -11.38
CA ALA A 249 12.41 -3.63 -11.79
C ALA A 249 12.67 -5.09 -11.44
N ALA A 250 12.62 -5.96 -12.43
CA ALA A 250 13.01 -7.37 -12.27
C ALA A 250 14.50 -7.54 -11.96
N THR A 251 15.33 -6.55 -12.33
CA THR A 251 16.78 -6.56 -12.16
C THR A 251 17.23 -5.41 -11.25
N LYS A 252 18.16 -5.69 -10.35
CA LYS A 252 18.83 -4.68 -9.52
C LYS A 252 20.21 -4.40 -10.09
N VAL A 253 20.55 -3.13 -10.25
CA VAL A 253 21.90 -2.67 -10.57
C VAL A 253 22.44 -1.92 -9.37
N GLY A 254 23.50 -2.41 -8.74
CA GLY A 254 24.05 -1.80 -7.52
C GLY A 254 23.07 -1.77 -6.34
N GLY A 255 22.14 -2.72 -6.25
CA GLY A 255 21.12 -2.79 -5.20
C GLY A 255 19.89 -1.92 -5.44
N VAL A 256 19.87 -1.11 -6.48
CA VAL A 256 18.77 -0.20 -6.84
C VAL A 256 17.90 -0.86 -7.92
N PRO A 257 16.56 -0.79 -7.85
CA PRO A 257 15.69 -1.26 -8.92
C PRO A 257 16.03 -0.61 -10.25
N ALA A 258 16.29 -1.41 -11.28
CA ALA A 258 16.83 -0.91 -12.54
C ALA A 258 15.75 -0.45 -13.54
N GLY A 259 14.54 -0.98 -13.46
CA GLY A 259 13.48 -0.68 -14.41
C GLY A 259 13.68 -1.31 -15.80
N TYR A 260 12.91 -0.87 -16.77
CA TYR A 260 12.94 -1.33 -18.15
C TYR A 260 13.99 -0.56 -18.98
N PRO A 261 14.74 -1.22 -19.88
CA PRO A 261 15.75 -0.56 -20.68
C PRO A 261 15.16 0.49 -21.61
N ILE A 262 15.71 1.70 -21.61
CA ILE A 262 15.39 2.72 -22.61
C ILE A 262 16.36 2.55 -23.79
N PRO A 263 15.89 2.35 -25.04
CA PRO A 263 16.77 2.20 -26.18
C PRO A 263 17.76 3.35 -26.33
N GLY A 264 19.04 3.03 -26.50
CA GLY A 264 20.09 4.03 -26.62
C GLY A 264 20.47 4.81 -25.36
N SER A 265 19.84 4.50 -24.22
CA SER A 265 20.26 5.04 -22.92
C SER A 265 21.18 4.04 -22.23
N ALA A 266 22.48 4.32 -22.24
CA ALA A 266 23.47 3.50 -21.55
C ALA A 266 24.19 4.36 -20.53
N GLY A 267 23.88 4.20 -19.23
CA GLY A 267 24.67 4.83 -18.18
C GLY A 267 23.86 5.36 -17.00
N ALA A 268 24.60 5.81 -16.00
CA ALA A 268 24.01 6.37 -14.77
C ALA A 268 23.47 7.77 -15.03
N VAL A 269 22.22 7.99 -14.65
CA VAL A 269 21.58 9.32 -14.61
C VAL A 269 21.93 9.99 -13.29
N ARG A 270 22.80 10.98 -13.34
CA ARG A 270 23.32 11.66 -12.14
C ARG A 270 22.68 13.01 -11.90
N ASP A 271 22.15 13.63 -12.93
CA ASP A 271 21.58 14.98 -12.91
C ASP A 271 20.30 15.08 -13.76
N ALA A 272 19.70 16.24 -13.73
CA ALA A 272 18.45 16.52 -14.44
C ALA A 272 18.61 16.43 -15.96
N ALA A 273 19.75 16.88 -16.51
CA ALA A 273 19.99 16.87 -17.95
C ALA A 273 20.10 15.43 -18.49
N ALA A 274 20.82 14.57 -17.77
CA ALA A 274 20.90 13.15 -18.12
C ALA A 274 19.53 12.43 -18.00
N ALA A 275 18.69 12.84 -17.05
CA ALA A 275 17.34 12.30 -16.90
C ALA A 275 16.43 12.73 -18.07
N GLU A 276 16.51 13.98 -18.46
CA GLU A 276 15.79 14.54 -19.59
C GLU A 276 16.21 13.86 -20.90
N GLU A 277 17.49 13.70 -21.13
CA GLU A 277 18.01 13.01 -22.31
C GLU A 277 17.51 11.57 -22.40
N ALA A 278 17.55 10.82 -21.29
CA ALA A 278 17.05 9.45 -21.26
C ALA A 278 15.54 9.39 -21.51
N ALA A 279 14.76 10.27 -20.88
CA ALA A 279 13.31 10.33 -21.07
C ALA A 279 12.93 10.76 -22.49
N SER A 280 13.62 11.76 -23.06
CA SER A 280 13.38 12.24 -24.43
C SER A 280 13.63 11.16 -25.46
N ARG A 281 14.63 10.29 -25.28
CA ARG A 281 14.86 9.13 -26.14
C ARG A 281 13.69 8.14 -26.11
N TYR A 282 13.15 7.88 -24.92
CA TYR A 282 11.98 7.04 -24.76
C TYR A 282 10.76 7.67 -25.46
N VAL A 283 10.52 8.97 -25.22
CA VAL A 283 9.38 9.71 -25.78
C VAL A 283 9.47 9.78 -27.30
N ALA A 284 10.64 9.98 -27.87
CA ALA A 284 10.83 10.03 -29.34
C ALA A 284 10.44 8.70 -30.02
N VAL A 285 10.58 7.57 -29.34
CA VAL A 285 10.22 6.25 -29.88
C VAL A 285 8.73 5.95 -29.71
N HIS A 286 8.19 6.20 -28.51
CA HIS A 286 6.86 5.74 -28.14
C HIS A 286 5.77 6.82 -28.26
N TYR A 287 6.15 8.10 -28.23
CA TYR A 287 5.25 9.26 -28.29
C TYR A 287 5.81 10.35 -29.22
N PRO A 288 5.99 10.07 -30.51
CA PRO A 288 6.70 10.96 -31.45
C PRO A 288 6.02 12.31 -31.67
N THR A 289 4.75 12.44 -31.28
CA THR A 289 3.99 13.68 -31.37
C THR A 289 4.17 14.62 -30.18
N VAL A 290 4.89 14.18 -29.15
CA VAL A 290 5.12 14.98 -27.93
C VAL A 290 6.28 15.94 -28.16
N ASP A 291 6.04 17.23 -27.86
CA ASP A 291 7.10 18.23 -27.84
C ASP A 291 8.04 18.01 -26.64
N THR A 292 9.28 17.64 -26.94
CA THR A 292 10.28 17.35 -25.91
C THR A 292 11.04 18.60 -25.46
N GLU A 293 10.90 19.76 -26.13
CA GLU A 293 11.62 20.99 -25.78
C GLU A 293 11.11 21.66 -24.50
N ARG A 294 9.88 21.31 -24.07
CA ARG A 294 9.23 21.88 -22.88
C ARG A 294 9.24 20.95 -21.67
N ALA A 295 10.24 20.12 -21.57
CA ALA A 295 10.34 19.16 -20.45
C ALA A 295 10.53 19.87 -19.10
N VAL A 296 9.82 19.38 -18.09
CA VAL A 296 10.02 19.77 -16.68
C VAL A 296 10.58 18.59 -15.91
N VAL A 297 11.82 18.73 -15.44
CA VAL A 297 12.54 17.68 -14.72
C VAL A 297 12.51 17.94 -13.22
N LYS A 298 12.06 16.97 -12.44
CA LYS A 298 12.08 17.01 -10.97
C LYS A 298 12.58 15.70 -10.41
N ARG A 299 13.23 15.71 -9.27
CA ARG A 299 13.46 14.48 -8.52
C ARG A 299 12.11 13.90 -8.08
N ALA A 300 12.00 12.59 -8.14
CA ALA A 300 10.79 11.93 -7.64
C ALA A 300 10.73 12.15 -6.12
N ALA A 301 9.71 12.90 -5.67
CA ALA A 301 9.53 13.22 -4.26
C ALA A 301 9.10 12.00 -3.45
N ASP A 302 8.45 11.05 -4.12
CA ASP A 302 7.76 9.91 -3.52
C ASP A 302 8.62 8.62 -3.57
N GLY A 303 9.92 8.75 -3.66
CA GLY A 303 10.83 7.60 -3.73
C GLY A 303 12.21 7.89 -3.14
N PRO A 304 13.04 6.86 -3.00
CA PRO A 304 14.43 7.07 -2.63
C PRO A 304 15.03 7.97 -3.70
N GLY A 305 15.57 9.12 -3.35
CA GLY A 305 16.02 10.23 -4.21
C GLY A 305 16.96 9.90 -5.40
N TRP A 306 16.80 8.70 -5.96
CA TRP A 306 17.51 8.13 -7.09
C TRP A 306 16.67 8.06 -8.39
N ALA A 307 15.39 8.46 -8.36
CA ALA A 307 14.52 8.50 -9.53
C ALA A 307 14.24 9.95 -9.95
N TRP A 308 13.96 10.15 -11.22
CA TRP A 308 13.63 11.43 -11.83
C TRP A 308 12.29 11.34 -12.55
N ASN A 309 11.46 12.34 -12.35
CA ASN A 309 10.23 12.55 -13.11
C ASN A 309 10.48 13.61 -14.17
N VAL A 310 10.31 13.24 -15.42
CA VAL A 310 10.37 14.15 -16.57
C VAL A 310 8.94 14.28 -17.10
N THR A 311 8.41 15.49 -17.10
CA THR A 311 7.04 15.77 -17.48
C THR A 311 7.03 16.64 -18.73
N TYR A 312 6.35 16.17 -19.76
CA TYR A 312 6.15 16.87 -21.02
C TYR A 312 4.70 17.34 -21.13
N PRO A 313 4.44 18.59 -21.53
CA PRO A 313 3.12 19.00 -21.95
C PRO A 313 2.77 18.25 -23.25
N TYR A 314 1.57 17.67 -23.28
CA TYR A 314 1.09 16.89 -24.44
C TYR A 314 -0.32 17.37 -24.79
N GLY A 315 -0.52 17.76 -26.03
CA GLY A 315 -1.85 18.17 -26.51
C GLY A 315 -1.76 18.70 -27.92
N ASP A 316 -2.85 18.53 -28.67
CA ASP A 316 -3.06 19.19 -29.98
C ASP A 316 -3.62 20.59 -29.66
N ASP A 317 -3.13 21.62 -30.37
CA ASP A 317 -3.59 23.01 -30.26
C ASP A 317 -5.11 23.18 -30.51
N ARG A 318 -5.78 22.14 -30.96
CA ARG A 318 -7.22 22.12 -31.25
C ARG A 318 -8.10 21.62 -30.10
N THR A 319 -7.51 21.07 -29.05
CA THR A 319 -8.25 20.58 -27.90
C THR A 319 -7.83 21.33 -26.64
N PRO A 320 -8.76 21.92 -25.86
CA PRO A 320 -8.42 22.74 -24.69
C PRO A 320 -7.89 21.89 -23.50
N ALA A 321 -7.89 20.57 -23.59
CA ALA A 321 -7.40 19.70 -22.54
C ALA A 321 -5.87 19.59 -22.62
N VAL A 322 -5.16 20.27 -21.74
CA VAL A 322 -3.71 20.12 -21.58
C VAL A 322 -3.45 18.73 -21.02
N ARG A 323 -2.98 17.83 -21.86
CA ARG A 323 -2.49 16.51 -21.43
C ARG A 323 -1.05 16.64 -20.96
N SER A 324 -0.64 15.81 -20.03
CA SER A 324 0.75 15.71 -19.61
C SER A 324 1.23 14.26 -19.68
N LEU A 325 2.41 14.07 -20.27
CA LEU A 325 3.12 12.80 -20.26
C LEU A 325 4.23 12.88 -19.22
N LYS A 326 4.17 12.05 -18.17
CA LYS A 326 5.22 11.93 -17.17
C LYS A 326 5.95 10.61 -17.36
N VAL A 327 7.27 10.69 -17.53
CA VAL A 327 8.18 9.55 -17.62
C VAL A 327 9.03 9.52 -16.37
N THR A 328 9.06 8.39 -15.67
CA THR A 328 9.89 8.19 -14.49
C THR A 328 11.11 7.37 -14.86
N VAL A 329 12.29 7.95 -14.65
CA VAL A 329 13.59 7.33 -15.00
C VAL A 329 14.38 7.05 -13.73
N SER A 330 14.99 5.86 -13.65
CA SER A 330 15.87 5.49 -12.54
C SER A 330 17.25 6.13 -12.68
N SER A 331 18.04 6.14 -11.59
CA SER A 331 19.45 6.55 -11.63
C SER A 331 20.33 5.64 -12.51
N ALA A 332 19.80 4.49 -12.94
CA ALA A 332 20.45 3.61 -13.91
C ALA A 332 20.07 3.91 -15.38
N GLY A 333 19.33 5.00 -15.64
CA GLY A 333 18.90 5.40 -16.98
C GLY A 333 17.82 4.47 -17.57
N ARG A 334 16.98 3.88 -16.73
CA ARG A 334 15.96 2.92 -17.13
C ARG A 334 14.56 3.42 -16.75
N LEU A 335 13.57 3.04 -17.52
CA LEU A 335 12.17 3.40 -17.29
C LEU A 335 11.63 2.69 -16.06
N LEU A 336 11.02 3.45 -15.15
CA LEU A 336 10.28 2.93 -13.99
C LEU A 336 8.78 3.05 -14.15
N GLY A 337 8.32 4.03 -14.92
CA GLY A 337 6.90 4.21 -15.14
C GLY A 337 6.60 5.30 -16.15
N VAL A 338 5.39 5.24 -16.66
CA VAL A 338 4.81 6.22 -17.58
C VAL A 338 3.43 6.59 -17.07
N ARG A 339 3.12 7.87 -17.07
CA ARG A 339 1.77 8.34 -16.75
C ARG A 339 1.34 9.37 -17.78
N LEU A 340 0.24 9.06 -18.45
CA LEU A 340 -0.50 10.00 -19.27
C LEU A 340 -1.70 10.51 -18.46
N ALA A 341 -1.86 11.82 -18.34
CA ALA A 341 -3.00 12.42 -17.66
C ALA A 341 -3.54 13.57 -18.50
N ALA A 342 -4.85 13.59 -18.73
CA ALA A 342 -5.54 14.77 -19.22
C ALA A 342 -5.85 15.70 -18.03
N ARG A 343 -5.80 16.99 -18.23
CA ARG A 343 -6.32 17.96 -17.29
C ARG A 343 -7.85 17.91 -17.40
N VAL A 344 -8.48 17.36 -16.40
CA VAL A 344 -9.93 17.42 -16.27
C VAL A 344 -10.26 18.84 -15.81
N ASP A 345 -10.86 19.65 -16.66
CA ASP A 345 -11.62 20.81 -16.18
C ASP A 345 -12.81 20.22 -15.43
N SER A 346 -12.86 20.49 -14.12
CA SER A 346 -13.94 20.08 -13.22
C SER A 346 -15.23 20.79 -13.61
N GLY A 347 -15.87 20.31 -14.65
CA GLY A 347 -17.29 20.56 -14.93
C GLY A 347 -18.13 19.72 -13.96
N PRO A 348 -19.37 20.10 -13.67
CA PRO A 348 -20.24 19.31 -12.80
C PRO A 348 -20.44 17.92 -13.39
N ASP A 349 -20.11 16.90 -12.61
CA ASP A 349 -20.22 15.49 -12.98
C ASP A 349 -21.67 15.14 -13.35
N GLU A 350 -21.89 14.73 -14.60
CA GLU A 350 -23.10 13.98 -14.97
C GLU A 350 -23.01 12.60 -14.33
N ALA A 351 -23.96 12.33 -13.45
CA ALA A 351 -24.12 11.05 -12.78
C ALA A 351 -24.33 9.94 -13.81
N THR A 352 -23.42 8.98 -13.87
CA THR A 352 -23.62 7.75 -14.65
C THR A 352 -24.64 6.87 -13.93
N GLU A 353 -25.86 6.86 -14.39
CA GLU A 353 -26.85 5.81 -14.12
C GLU A 353 -26.36 4.49 -14.72
N GLY A 354 -26.19 3.47 -13.88
CA GLY A 354 -26.09 2.11 -14.37
C GLY A 354 -25.10 1.18 -13.70
N CYS A 355 -25.29 0.93 -12.41
CA CYS A 355 -24.94 -0.38 -11.85
C CYS A 355 -26.19 -1.25 -11.80
N PRO A 356 -26.15 -2.54 -12.23
CA PRO A 356 -27.28 -3.47 -12.13
C PRO A 356 -27.62 -3.83 -10.68
#